data_7f9a933796b1263e8300f58001184cc3
#
_entry.id   7f9a933796b1263e8300f58001184cc3
#
_cell.length_a   1.000
_cell.length_b   1.000
_cell.length_c   1.000
_cell.angle_alpha   90.00
_cell.angle_beta   90.00
_cell.angle_gamma   90.00
#
_symmetry.space_group_name_H-M   'P 1'
#
loop_
_entity.id
_entity.type
_entity.pdbx_description
1 polymer ?
#
loop_
_entity_poly.entity_id
_entity_poly.type
_entity_poly.pdbx_seq_one_letter_code
_entity_poly.pdbx_strand_id
1 'polypeptide(L)'
;GKDAALSSRFADQTITVFAREVVNTSETLTVPADKRPYIVYLQGGPGFGSPKTGSIGGWIAELAKTHRVILLDQRGTGLSSPLSARNITAVGDPQVQAEYTELFRADSIIADAEAIREVLLADRADKRWSTIGQSFGGFLTLSYLSFAPQSLRDCRITAGLAPIRTSVDNVYQHTFDRMKERVEEYYSWFPEDAELATRIAEHLRTHKEYLPTGERLTDHRFQMAGHFLGGRWRERGLHYFLETAFAEGNDHLSDQFLTAMGAEVTFQANPLYALMHETIYADG
;
A
#
# COMPACT_ATOMS: atom_id res chain seq x y z
N GLY A 1 -4.14 -28.55 7.75
CA GLY A 1 -4.14 -28.64 6.35
C GLY A 1 -3.07 -27.87 5.58
N LYS A 2 -3.48 -26.92 4.77
CA LYS A 2 -2.57 -26.16 3.88
C LYS A 2 -1.54 -25.32 4.66
N ASP A 3 -1.92 -24.74 5.79
CA ASP A 3 -1.03 -23.89 6.60
C ASP A 3 0.18 -24.62 7.19
N ALA A 4 0.03 -25.92 7.54
CA ALA A 4 1.13 -26.71 8.06
C ALA A 4 2.18 -27.07 6.98
N ALA A 5 1.75 -27.22 5.72
CA ALA A 5 2.66 -27.51 4.60
C ALA A 5 3.43 -26.25 4.14
N LEU A 6 2.78 -25.09 4.14
CA LEU A 6 3.39 -23.79 3.88
C LEU A 6 4.45 -23.45 4.93
N SER A 7 4.13 -23.63 6.22
CA SER A 7 5.07 -23.36 7.30
C SER A 7 6.30 -24.30 7.27
N SER A 8 6.19 -25.51 6.72
CA SER A 8 7.32 -26.43 6.65
C SER A 8 8.35 -26.09 5.58
N ARG A 9 7.95 -25.52 4.42
CA ARG A 9 8.85 -25.18 3.34
C ARG A 9 9.80 -24.01 3.68
N PHE A 10 9.30 -23.06 4.46
CA PHE A 10 10.03 -21.84 4.82
C PHE A 10 10.36 -21.75 6.32
N ALA A 11 10.21 -22.86 7.05
CA ALA A 11 10.35 -22.92 8.52
C ALA A 11 11.74 -22.49 9.03
N ASP A 12 12.77 -22.73 8.24
CA ASP A 12 14.16 -22.38 8.60
C ASP A 12 14.54 -20.94 8.20
N GLN A 13 13.63 -20.21 7.56
CA GLN A 13 13.89 -18.83 7.15
C GLN A 13 13.42 -17.85 8.24
N THR A 14 14.24 -16.85 8.47
CA THR A 14 13.95 -15.76 9.39
C THR A 14 13.86 -14.44 8.63
N ILE A 15 12.98 -13.56 9.12
CA ILE A 15 12.88 -12.18 8.64
C ILE A 15 13.15 -11.22 9.80
N THR A 16 13.62 -10.03 9.45
CA THR A 16 13.69 -8.92 10.42
C THR A 16 12.42 -8.11 10.31
N VAL A 17 11.83 -7.77 11.46
CA VAL A 17 10.72 -6.82 11.54
C VAL A 17 11.21 -5.57 12.28
N PHE A 18 11.05 -4.42 11.66
CA PHE A 18 11.51 -3.12 12.14
C PHE A 18 10.33 -2.24 12.53
N ALA A 19 10.45 -1.57 13.66
CA ALA A 19 9.53 -0.53 14.08
C ALA A 19 10.30 0.68 14.60
N ARG A 20 9.80 1.88 14.31
CA ARG A 20 10.33 3.15 14.83
C ARG A 20 9.40 3.69 15.87
N GLU A 21 9.95 4.01 17.03
CA GLU A 21 9.23 4.73 18.06
C GLU A 21 9.43 6.24 17.91
N VAL A 22 8.32 6.98 17.97
CA VAL A 22 8.30 8.44 17.98
C VAL A 22 7.74 8.91 19.33
N VAL A 23 8.53 9.67 20.05
CA VAL A 23 8.19 10.19 21.38
C VAL A 23 8.38 11.70 21.41
N ASN A 24 7.38 12.43 21.85
CA ASN A 24 7.51 13.85 22.14
C ASN A 24 8.11 14.00 23.57
N THR A 25 9.28 14.59 23.66
CA THR A 25 10.01 14.76 24.91
C THR A 25 9.77 16.12 25.60
N SER A 26 8.82 16.91 25.11
CA SER A 26 8.50 18.21 25.70
C SER A 26 8.02 18.06 27.16
N GLU A 27 8.64 18.79 28.06
CA GLU A 27 8.27 18.83 29.47
C GLU A 27 6.97 19.60 29.76
N THR A 28 6.45 20.31 28.74
CA THR A 28 5.18 21.05 28.86
C THR A 28 3.94 20.16 28.73
N LEU A 29 4.11 18.87 28.38
CA LEU A 29 3.01 17.94 28.24
C LEU A 29 2.60 17.37 29.62
N THR A 30 1.28 17.28 29.84
CA THR A 30 0.67 16.87 31.09
C THR A 30 1.07 15.46 31.54
N VAL A 31 1.26 14.54 30.58
CA VAL A 31 1.66 13.16 30.87
C VAL A 31 3.12 12.97 30.46
N PRO A 32 4.00 12.58 31.40
CA PRO A 32 5.39 12.27 31.09
C PRO A 32 5.54 11.21 30.00
N ALA A 33 6.60 11.33 29.21
CA ALA A 33 6.81 10.47 28.04
C ALA A 33 6.82 8.96 28.38
N ASP A 34 7.41 8.58 29.52
CA ASP A 34 7.49 7.19 30.01
C ASP A 34 6.14 6.62 30.47
N LYS A 35 5.15 7.45 30.76
CA LYS A 35 3.81 7.06 31.24
C LYS A 35 2.77 7.00 30.12
N ARG A 36 3.07 7.56 28.93
CA ARG A 36 2.11 7.55 27.83
C ARG A 36 1.84 6.13 27.32
N PRO A 37 0.58 5.83 26.94
CA PRO A 37 0.25 4.56 26.29
C PRO A 37 0.89 4.48 24.91
N TYR A 38 1.04 3.26 24.40
CA TYR A 38 1.52 3.02 23.05
C TYR A 38 0.37 3.03 22.03
N ILE A 39 0.66 3.52 20.84
CA ILE A 39 -0.20 3.39 19.66
C ILE A 39 0.63 2.93 18.49
N VAL A 40 0.21 1.85 17.82
CA VAL A 40 0.86 1.36 16.59
C VAL A 40 0.15 1.88 15.35
N TYR A 41 0.93 2.41 14.43
CA TYR A 41 0.45 2.78 13.10
C TYR A 41 0.57 1.59 12.14
N LEU A 42 -0.56 1.23 11.55
CA LEU A 42 -0.67 0.21 10.52
C LEU A 42 -0.83 0.91 9.17
N GLN A 43 0.23 0.84 8.36
CA GLN A 43 0.31 1.50 7.06
C GLN A 43 -0.66 0.88 6.06
N GLY A 44 -1.14 1.70 5.14
CA GLY A 44 -1.91 1.28 3.98
C GLY A 44 -1.07 0.64 2.88
N GLY A 45 -1.68 0.39 1.78
CA GLY A 45 -1.10 -0.31 0.63
C GLY A 45 -2.01 -1.44 0.20
N PRO A 46 -1.60 -2.70 0.34
CA PRO A 46 -0.44 -3.31 1.04
C PRO A 46 0.92 -2.99 0.45
N GLY A 47 1.99 -3.34 1.16
CA GLY A 47 3.35 -3.33 0.62
C GLY A 47 4.12 -2.01 0.73
N PHE A 48 3.65 -1.06 1.54
CA PHE A 48 4.37 0.19 1.83
C PHE A 48 4.91 0.19 3.26
N GLY A 49 6.13 0.68 3.41
CA GLY A 49 6.69 0.94 4.74
C GLY A 49 6.04 2.14 5.42
N SER A 50 6.17 2.23 6.72
CA SER A 50 5.69 3.36 7.51
C SER A 50 6.37 4.67 7.11
N PRO A 51 5.72 5.84 7.39
CA PRO A 51 6.29 7.13 7.04
C PRO A 51 7.69 7.32 7.61
N LYS A 52 8.61 7.79 6.76
CA LYS A 52 9.95 8.21 7.17
C LYS A 52 9.88 9.68 7.55
N THR A 53 10.07 9.96 8.82
CA THR A 53 9.91 11.31 9.35
C THR A 53 11.23 12.09 9.26
N GLY A 54 11.40 12.88 8.22
CA GLY A 54 12.46 13.92 8.16
C GLY A 54 12.13 15.09 9.09
N SER A 55 10.84 15.39 9.26
CA SER A 55 10.29 16.27 10.28
C SER A 55 9.00 15.65 10.81
N ILE A 56 8.77 15.73 12.11
CA ILE A 56 7.54 15.22 12.73
C ILE A 56 6.46 16.31 12.63
N GLY A 57 5.43 16.04 11.83
CA GLY A 57 4.30 16.93 11.63
C GLY A 57 2.97 16.17 11.51
N GLY A 58 1.91 16.91 11.27
CA GLY A 58 0.58 16.35 11.02
C GLY A 58 0.09 15.43 12.15
N TRP A 59 -0.55 14.33 11.79
CA TRP A 59 -1.16 13.38 12.72
C TRP A 59 -0.15 12.71 13.69
N ILE A 60 1.11 12.48 13.26
CA ILE A 60 2.15 11.88 14.11
C ILE A 60 2.49 12.83 15.25
N ALA A 61 2.68 14.11 14.94
CA ALA A 61 2.97 15.13 15.97
C ALA A 61 1.82 15.25 16.96
N GLU A 62 0.59 15.18 16.49
CA GLU A 62 -0.60 15.26 17.35
C GLU A 62 -0.72 14.04 18.26
N LEU A 63 -0.57 12.84 17.74
CA LEU A 63 -0.59 11.61 18.53
C LEU A 63 0.57 11.56 19.52
N ALA A 64 1.76 12.04 19.17
CA ALA A 64 2.93 12.03 20.03
C ALA A 64 2.78 12.93 21.28
N LYS A 65 1.77 13.80 21.33
CA LYS A 65 1.44 14.56 22.55
C LYS A 65 0.87 13.66 23.65
N THR A 66 0.17 12.60 23.28
CA THR A 66 -0.57 11.74 24.21
C THR A 66 -0.14 10.28 24.20
N HIS A 67 0.60 9.84 23.18
CA HIS A 67 1.03 8.46 22.98
C HIS A 67 2.53 8.38 22.69
N ARG A 68 3.07 7.19 22.85
CA ARG A 68 4.31 6.73 22.22
C ARG A 68 3.90 6.07 20.90
N VAL A 69 4.30 6.67 19.78
CA VAL A 69 3.82 6.25 18.45
C VAL A 69 4.79 5.25 17.85
N ILE A 70 4.31 4.05 17.55
CA ILE A 70 5.08 3.00 16.90
C ILE A 70 4.75 3.02 15.41
N LEU A 71 5.73 3.32 14.58
CA LEU A 71 5.66 3.25 13.12
C LEU A 71 6.23 1.90 12.69
N LEU A 72 5.35 0.95 12.45
CA LEU A 72 5.72 -0.42 12.07
C LEU A 72 5.93 -0.50 10.56
N ASP A 73 7.14 -0.84 10.13
CA ASP A 73 7.34 -1.37 8.79
C ASP A 73 6.81 -2.81 8.80
N GLN A 74 5.70 -3.04 8.11
CA GLN A 74 5.13 -4.38 8.01
C GLN A 74 6.10 -5.31 7.30
N ARG A 75 6.07 -6.61 7.62
CA ARG A 75 6.93 -7.61 6.93
C ARG A 75 6.89 -7.43 5.42
N GLY A 76 8.04 -7.55 4.77
CA GLY A 76 8.18 -7.34 3.33
C GLY A 76 8.27 -5.87 2.89
N THR A 77 8.31 -4.91 3.83
CA THR A 77 8.33 -3.48 3.52
C THR A 77 9.43 -2.73 4.28
N GLY A 78 9.82 -1.56 3.80
CA GLY A 78 10.72 -0.66 4.50
C GLY A 78 12.03 -1.32 4.94
N LEU A 79 12.27 -1.39 6.25
CA LEU A 79 13.40 -2.08 6.86
C LEU A 79 13.04 -3.48 7.39
N SER A 80 11.83 -3.94 7.14
CA SER A 80 11.32 -5.26 7.56
C SER A 80 11.46 -6.30 6.46
N SER A 81 12.71 -6.71 6.15
CA SER A 81 13.03 -7.67 5.10
C SER A 81 12.27 -7.39 3.80
N PRO A 82 12.53 -6.25 3.13
CA PRO A 82 11.70 -5.76 2.04
C PRO A 82 11.66 -6.74 0.87
N LEU A 83 10.46 -6.96 0.32
CA LEU A 83 10.28 -7.73 -0.89
C LEU A 83 10.52 -6.89 -2.14
N SER A 84 11.10 -7.53 -3.13
CA SER A 84 11.31 -7.00 -4.47
C SER A 84 10.96 -8.08 -5.50
N ALA A 85 10.69 -7.71 -6.73
CA ALA A 85 10.50 -8.68 -7.80
C ALA A 85 11.66 -9.67 -7.88
N ARG A 86 12.89 -9.20 -7.66
CA ARG A 86 14.10 -10.03 -7.71
C ARG A 86 14.11 -11.12 -6.62
N ASN A 87 13.80 -10.77 -5.36
CA ASN A 87 13.87 -11.77 -4.30
C ASN A 87 12.65 -12.70 -4.29
N ILE A 88 11.48 -12.23 -4.74
CA ILE A 88 10.29 -13.08 -4.93
C ILE A 88 10.56 -14.13 -6.03
N THR A 89 11.08 -13.71 -7.19
CA THR A 89 11.38 -14.67 -8.27
C THR A 89 12.49 -15.66 -7.91
N ALA A 90 13.38 -15.30 -7.01
CA ALA A 90 14.46 -16.18 -6.57
C ALA A 90 14.01 -17.35 -5.68
N VAL A 91 12.79 -17.32 -5.10
CA VAL A 91 12.33 -18.42 -4.22
C VAL A 91 11.88 -19.67 -4.99
N GLY A 92 11.60 -19.56 -6.30
CA GLY A 92 11.21 -20.70 -7.11
C GLY A 92 10.25 -20.38 -8.26
N ASP A 93 9.48 -21.37 -8.68
CA ASP A 93 8.46 -21.24 -9.69
C ASP A 93 7.25 -20.39 -9.20
N PRO A 94 6.30 -20.02 -10.07
CA PRO A 94 5.17 -19.18 -9.70
C PRO A 94 4.32 -19.73 -8.54
N GLN A 95 4.21 -21.05 -8.40
CA GLN A 95 3.47 -21.66 -7.30
C GLN A 95 4.20 -21.44 -5.97
N VAL A 96 5.52 -21.63 -5.94
CA VAL A 96 6.36 -21.39 -4.76
C VAL A 96 6.35 -19.89 -4.39
N GLN A 97 6.38 -19.00 -5.40
CA GLN A 97 6.27 -17.55 -5.17
C GLN A 97 4.94 -17.15 -4.53
N ALA A 98 3.83 -17.75 -4.98
CA ALA A 98 2.50 -17.53 -4.38
C ALA A 98 2.48 -18.00 -2.91
N GLU A 99 2.95 -19.23 -2.65
CA GLU A 99 3.06 -19.77 -1.29
C GLU A 99 3.95 -18.88 -0.38
N TYR A 100 5.05 -18.37 -0.90
CA TYR A 100 5.93 -17.48 -0.14
C TYR A 100 5.25 -16.14 0.19
N THR A 101 4.54 -15.56 -0.77
CA THR A 101 3.87 -14.27 -0.57
C THR A 101 2.66 -14.37 0.38
N GLU A 102 2.03 -15.53 0.53
CA GLU A 102 1.00 -15.76 1.54
C GLU A 102 1.49 -15.50 2.97
N LEU A 103 2.79 -15.68 3.25
CA LEU A 103 3.39 -15.41 4.56
C LEU A 103 3.44 -13.91 4.91
N PHE A 104 3.07 -13.02 3.99
CA PHE A 104 3.07 -11.57 4.17
C PHE A 104 1.67 -10.98 4.30
N ARG A 105 0.68 -11.80 4.60
CA ARG A 105 -0.73 -11.41 4.77
C ARG A 105 -1.02 -10.86 6.17
N ALA A 106 -2.27 -10.44 6.36
CA ALA A 106 -2.73 -9.74 7.56
C ALA A 106 -2.48 -10.50 8.87
N ASP A 107 -2.74 -11.79 8.91
CA ASP A 107 -2.53 -12.65 10.08
C ASP A 107 -1.09 -12.65 10.57
N SER A 108 -0.15 -12.79 9.62
CA SER A 108 1.28 -12.74 9.91
C SER A 108 1.75 -11.34 10.35
N ILE A 109 1.22 -10.28 9.74
CA ILE A 109 1.52 -8.89 10.15
C ILE A 109 1.05 -8.63 11.58
N ILE A 110 -0.12 -9.18 11.96
CA ILE A 110 -0.66 -9.05 13.31
C ILE A 110 0.19 -9.84 14.31
N ALA A 111 0.65 -11.04 13.93
CA ALA A 111 1.55 -11.81 14.78
C ALA A 111 2.87 -11.06 15.06
N ASP A 112 3.44 -10.38 14.06
CA ASP A 112 4.61 -9.52 14.27
C ASP A 112 4.29 -8.35 15.21
N ALA A 113 3.15 -7.72 15.02
CA ALA A 113 2.71 -6.61 15.87
C ALA A 113 2.54 -7.06 17.33
N GLU A 114 1.98 -8.25 17.56
CA GLU A 114 1.85 -8.85 18.89
C GLU A 114 3.21 -9.12 19.53
N ALA A 115 4.15 -9.70 18.78
CA ALA A 115 5.50 -9.94 19.29
C ALA A 115 6.21 -8.62 19.71
N ILE A 116 6.06 -7.56 18.93
CA ILE A 116 6.59 -6.24 19.28
C ILE A 116 5.87 -5.66 20.49
N ARG A 117 4.54 -5.77 20.56
CA ARG A 117 3.74 -5.31 21.70
C ARG A 117 4.19 -5.98 23.00
N GLU A 118 4.37 -7.29 23.01
CA GLU A 118 4.80 -8.03 24.17
C GLU A 118 6.14 -7.54 24.71
N VAL A 119 7.10 -7.27 23.82
CA VAL A 119 8.41 -6.72 24.21
C VAL A 119 8.27 -5.31 24.75
N LEU A 120 7.58 -4.41 24.04
CA LEU A 120 7.47 -3.00 24.41
C LEU A 120 6.65 -2.77 25.69
N LEU A 121 5.70 -3.63 25.97
CA LEU A 121 4.82 -3.53 27.12
C LEU A 121 5.19 -4.52 28.26
N ALA A 122 6.34 -5.18 28.19
CA ALA A 122 6.77 -6.17 29.18
C ALA A 122 6.71 -5.65 30.61
N ASP A 123 7.12 -4.40 30.83
CA ASP A 123 7.15 -3.75 32.17
C ASP A 123 5.95 -2.83 32.43
N ARG A 124 4.92 -2.85 31.55
CA ARG A 124 3.72 -2.03 31.72
C ARG A 124 2.64 -2.78 32.48
N ALA A 125 1.88 -2.07 33.33
CA ALA A 125 0.71 -2.65 34.01
C ALA A 125 -0.43 -2.97 33.02
N ASP A 126 -0.72 -2.07 32.08
CA ASP A 126 -1.64 -2.34 30.96
C ASP A 126 -0.84 -2.86 29.75
N LYS A 127 -1.09 -4.09 29.39
CA LYS A 127 -0.43 -4.79 28.26
C LYS A 127 -1.06 -4.47 26.91
N ARG A 128 -2.08 -3.63 26.88
CA ARG A 128 -2.79 -3.25 25.66
C ARG A 128 -2.18 -1.98 25.06
N TRP A 129 -2.24 -1.91 23.75
CA TRP A 129 -1.95 -0.69 23.01
C TRP A 129 -3.13 -0.27 22.12
N SER A 130 -3.07 0.94 21.59
CA SER A 130 -4.02 1.43 20.60
C SER A 130 -3.51 1.16 19.19
N THR A 131 -4.43 1.14 18.21
CA THR A 131 -4.08 1.10 16.79
C THR A 131 -4.58 2.33 16.06
N ILE A 132 -3.85 2.74 15.03
CA ILE A 132 -4.33 3.64 13.99
C ILE A 132 -3.98 3.04 12.63
N GLY A 133 -5.00 2.70 11.85
CA GLY A 133 -4.87 2.09 10.53
C GLY A 133 -5.41 2.99 9.44
N GLN A 134 -4.67 3.15 8.35
CA GLN A 134 -5.08 3.91 7.19
C GLN A 134 -5.18 2.99 5.99
N SER A 135 -6.28 3.05 5.20
CA SER A 135 -6.52 2.20 4.03
C SER A 135 -6.39 0.70 4.39
N PHE A 136 -5.51 -0.07 3.78
CA PHE A 136 -5.21 -1.46 4.17
C PHE A 136 -4.90 -1.61 5.67
N GLY A 137 -4.28 -0.61 6.30
CA GLY A 137 -4.09 -0.59 7.75
C GLY A 137 -5.39 -0.63 8.56
N GLY A 138 -6.49 -0.13 7.99
CA GLY A 138 -7.83 -0.31 8.55
C GLY A 138 -8.30 -1.76 8.48
N PHE A 139 -8.06 -2.46 7.37
CA PHE A 139 -8.34 -3.89 7.23
C PHE A 139 -7.50 -4.72 8.21
N LEU A 140 -6.22 -4.36 8.39
CA LEU A 140 -5.37 -4.95 9.43
C LEU A 140 -5.94 -4.72 10.84
N THR A 141 -6.48 -3.55 11.11
CA THR A 141 -7.12 -3.25 12.40
C THR A 141 -8.36 -4.11 12.63
N LEU A 142 -9.20 -4.35 11.61
CA LEU A 142 -10.33 -5.26 11.71
C LEU A 142 -9.88 -6.71 11.92
N SER A 143 -8.84 -7.14 11.23
CA SER A 143 -8.23 -8.46 11.44
C SER A 143 -7.64 -8.58 12.85
N TYR A 144 -7.00 -7.53 13.36
CA TYR A 144 -6.44 -7.49 14.71
C TYR A 144 -7.54 -7.64 15.77
N LEU A 145 -8.66 -6.95 15.59
CA LEU A 145 -9.86 -7.11 16.45
C LEU A 145 -10.43 -8.53 16.42
N SER A 146 -10.21 -9.25 15.32
CA SER A 146 -10.66 -10.64 15.19
C SER A 146 -9.69 -11.65 15.82
N PHE A 147 -8.37 -11.42 15.68
CA PHE A 147 -7.36 -12.38 16.14
C PHE A 147 -6.88 -12.14 17.56
N ALA A 148 -6.75 -10.89 18.01
CA ALA A 148 -6.22 -10.54 19.32
C ALA A 148 -6.91 -9.31 19.95
N PRO A 149 -8.25 -9.32 20.10
CA PRO A 149 -8.98 -8.16 20.64
C PRO A 149 -8.55 -7.78 22.06
N GLN A 150 -8.10 -8.74 22.85
CA GLN A 150 -7.63 -8.55 24.24
C GLN A 150 -6.37 -7.69 24.30
N SER A 151 -5.61 -7.57 23.23
CA SER A 151 -4.38 -6.77 23.14
C SER A 151 -4.65 -5.31 22.81
N LEU A 152 -5.90 -4.98 22.48
CA LEU A 152 -6.28 -3.67 21.98
C LEU A 152 -7.01 -2.85 23.04
N ARG A 153 -6.70 -1.58 23.08
CA ARG A 153 -7.29 -0.59 23.95
C ARG A 153 -8.35 0.23 23.23
N ASP A 154 -7.99 0.80 22.12
CA ASP A 154 -8.87 1.50 21.18
C ASP A 154 -8.30 1.40 19.76
N CYS A 155 -9.17 1.49 18.77
CA CYS A 155 -8.84 1.33 17.37
C CYS A 155 -9.34 2.53 16.57
N ARG A 156 -8.45 3.14 15.79
CA ARG A 156 -8.76 4.24 14.89
C ARG A 156 -8.56 3.78 13.47
N ILE A 157 -9.60 3.87 12.65
CA ILE A 157 -9.58 3.47 11.24
C ILE A 157 -9.87 4.69 10.38
N THR A 158 -9.00 4.94 9.40
CA THR A 158 -9.19 6.01 8.42
C THR A 158 -9.16 5.43 7.01
N ALA A 159 -10.22 5.68 6.22
CA ALA A 159 -10.36 5.25 4.82
C ALA A 159 -10.05 3.76 4.57
N GLY A 160 -10.42 2.88 5.53
CA GLY A 160 -10.03 1.47 5.49
C GLY A 160 -11.06 0.54 6.10
N LEU A 161 -12.31 0.60 5.64
CA LEU A 161 -13.35 -0.38 5.97
C LEU A 161 -13.51 -1.33 4.79
N ALA A 162 -13.22 -2.61 5.01
CA ALA A 162 -13.41 -3.64 4.01
C ALA A 162 -14.90 -3.91 3.75
N PRO A 163 -15.31 -4.17 2.51
CA PRO A 163 -16.59 -4.77 2.24
C PRO A 163 -16.61 -6.18 2.84
N ILE A 164 -17.69 -6.54 3.50
CA ILE A 164 -17.84 -7.85 4.16
C ILE A 164 -18.92 -8.64 3.43
N ARG A 165 -18.62 -9.92 3.11
CA ARG A 165 -19.53 -10.85 2.43
C ARG A 165 -20.06 -10.30 1.10
N THR A 166 -19.15 -9.81 0.27
CA THR A 166 -19.48 -9.36 -1.08
C THR A 166 -18.55 -10.01 -2.10
N SER A 167 -19.05 -10.27 -3.30
CA SER A 167 -18.22 -10.76 -4.39
C SER A 167 -17.30 -9.68 -4.94
N VAL A 168 -16.21 -10.09 -5.55
CA VAL A 168 -15.31 -9.18 -6.28
C VAL A 168 -16.04 -8.42 -7.39
N ASP A 169 -16.94 -9.09 -8.11
CA ASP A 169 -17.76 -8.46 -9.17
C ASP A 169 -18.59 -7.28 -8.64
N ASN A 170 -19.19 -7.45 -7.46
CA ASN A 170 -19.97 -6.40 -6.84
C ASN A 170 -19.10 -5.19 -6.42
N VAL A 171 -17.88 -5.45 -5.92
CA VAL A 171 -16.91 -4.39 -5.62
C VAL A 171 -16.53 -3.64 -6.89
N TYR A 172 -16.20 -4.36 -7.96
CA TYR A 172 -15.81 -3.76 -9.23
C TYR A 172 -16.96 -3.01 -9.90
N GLN A 173 -18.19 -3.50 -9.82
CA GLN A 173 -19.35 -2.78 -10.37
C GLN A 173 -19.45 -1.38 -9.74
N HIS A 174 -19.38 -1.28 -8.42
CA HIS A 174 -19.47 0.00 -7.72
C HIS A 174 -18.25 0.91 -7.99
N THR A 175 -17.06 0.37 -8.01
CA THR A 175 -15.85 1.17 -8.29
C THR A 175 -15.79 1.61 -9.74
N PHE A 176 -16.28 0.81 -10.68
CA PHE A 176 -16.35 1.16 -12.11
C PHE A 176 -17.33 2.29 -12.37
N ASP A 177 -18.51 2.27 -11.75
CA ASP A 177 -19.47 3.35 -11.87
C ASP A 177 -18.90 4.67 -11.33
N ARG A 178 -18.20 4.63 -10.20
CA ARG A 178 -17.48 5.78 -9.65
C ARG A 178 -16.34 6.25 -10.56
N MET A 179 -15.63 5.33 -11.19
CA MET A 179 -14.57 5.68 -12.14
C MET A 179 -15.14 6.41 -13.35
N LYS A 180 -16.28 6.00 -13.89
CA LYS A 180 -16.94 6.71 -15.00
C LYS A 180 -17.25 8.16 -14.62
N GLU A 181 -17.89 8.38 -13.46
CA GLU A 181 -18.15 9.73 -12.94
C GLU A 181 -16.88 10.58 -12.87
N ARG A 182 -15.78 9.99 -12.39
CA ARG A 182 -14.48 10.66 -12.27
C ARG A 182 -13.84 10.97 -13.64
N VAL A 183 -13.98 10.10 -14.60
CA VAL A 183 -13.49 10.31 -15.97
C VAL A 183 -14.30 11.41 -16.67
N GLU A 184 -15.63 11.44 -16.51
CA GLU A 184 -16.49 12.49 -17.03
C GLU A 184 -16.15 13.85 -16.40
N GLU A 185 -15.96 13.91 -15.08
CA GLU A 185 -15.53 15.10 -14.36
C GLU A 185 -14.17 15.59 -14.88
N TYR A 186 -13.20 14.67 -15.06
CA TYR A 186 -11.86 14.97 -15.57
C TYR A 186 -11.91 15.59 -16.98
N TYR A 187 -12.60 14.96 -17.92
CA TYR A 187 -12.71 15.50 -19.28
C TYR A 187 -13.57 16.76 -19.39
N SER A 188 -14.38 17.07 -18.37
CA SER A 188 -15.04 18.39 -18.31
C SER A 188 -14.06 19.51 -18.01
N TRP A 189 -12.92 19.21 -17.36
CA TRP A 189 -11.85 20.18 -17.06
C TRP A 189 -10.75 20.22 -18.14
N PHE A 190 -10.49 19.06 -18.76
CA PHE A 190 -9.44 18.87 -19.74
C PHE A 190 -10.01 18.12 -20.97
N PRO A 191 -10.87 18.75 -21.77
CA PRO A 191 -11.52 18.08 -22.90
C PRO A 191 -10.56 17.60 -23.99
N GLU A 192 -9.42 18.28 -24.17
CA GLU A 192 -8.36 17.90 -25.12
C GLU A 192 -7.69 16.56 -24.76
N ASP A 193 -7.68 16.19 -23.49
CA ASP A 193 -7.05 14.95 -23.04
C ASP A 193 -7.81 13.71 -23.50
N ALA A 194 -9.09 13.82 -23.83
CA ALA A 194 -9.86 12.69 -24.37
C ALA A 194 -9.33 12.28 -25.74
N GLU A 195 -9.02 13.24 -26.61
CA GLU A 195 -8.42 12.99 -27.92
C GLU A 195 -6.99 12.47 -27.78
N LEU A 196 -6.21 13.08 -26.86
CA LEU A 196 -4.83 12.68 -26.60
C LEU A 196 -4.74 11.24 -26.04
N ALA A 197 -5.57 10.89 -25.08
CA ALA A 197 -5.65 9.53 -24.53
C ALA A 197 -6.05 8.50 -25.60
N THR A 198 -6.99 8.86 -26.48
CA THR A 198 -7.39 8.03 -27.62
C THR A 198 -6.23 7.82 -28.58
N ARG A 199 -5.52 8.89 -28.94
CA ARG A 199 -4.33 8.83 -29.81
C ARG A 199 -3.22 7.95 -29.21
N ILE A 200 -2.97 8.03 -27.90
CA ILE A 200 -1.99 7.16 -27.22
C ILE A 200 -2.44 5.69 -27.32
N ALA A 201 -3.69 5.40 -27.03
CA ALA A 201 -4.21 4.04 -27.08
C ALA A 201 -4.15 3.43 -28.51
N GLU A 202 -4.48 4.20 -29.54
CA GLU A 202 -4.38 3.77 -30.94
C GLU A 202 -2.92 3.55 -31.37
N HIS A 203 -2.00 4.43 -30.94
CA HIS A 203 -0.58 4.26 -31.16
C HIS A 203 -0.08 2.93 -30.56
N LEU A 204 -0.44 2.63 -29.30
CA LEU A 204 -0.04 1.40 -28.60
C LEU A 204 -0.63 0.11 -29.21
N ARG A 205 -1.76 0.18 -29.91
CA ARG A 205 -2.33 -0.97 -30.67
C ARG A 205 -1.56 -1.27 -31.93
N THR A 206 -0.99 -0.26 -32.56
CA THR A 206 -0.33 -0.36 -33.86
C THR A 206 1.20 -0.40 -33.78
N HIS A 207 1.78 0.13 -32.71
CA HIS A 207 3.22 0.19 -32.47
C HIS A 207 3.64 -0.57 -31.22
N LYS A 208 4.87 -1.07 -31.22
CA LYS A 208 5.46 -1.73 -30.06
C LYS A 208 6.29 -0.73 -29.27
N GLU A 209 5.76 -0.28 -28.16
CA GLU A 209 6.47 0.59 -27.22
C GLU A 209 6.93 -0.20 -25.98
N TYR A 210 8.06 0.17 -25.44
CA TYR A 210 8.66 -0.52 -24.29
C TYR A 210 8.98 0.49 -23.20
N LEU A 211 8.66 0.11 -21.96
CA LEU A 211 9.06 0.85 -20.77
C LEU A 211 10.59 0.75 -20.58
N PRO A 212 11.22 1.66 -19.84
CA PRO A 212 12.66 1.57 -19.53
C PRO A 212 13.08 0.27 -18.85
N THR A 213 12.13 -0.45 -18.23
CA THR A 213 12.32 -1.77 -17.63
C THR A 213 12.37 -2.92 -18.63
N GLY A 214 12.18 -2.65 -19.91
CA GLY A 214 12.11 -3.64 -20.98
C GLY A 214 10.74 -4.30 -21.18
N GLU A 215 9.76 -3.97 -20.37
CA GLU A 215 8.40 -4.50 -20.50
C GLU A 215 7.63 -3.75 -21.57
N ARG A 216 6.81 -4.49 -22.35
CA ARG A 216 5.96 -3.87 -23.34
C ARG A 216 4.87 -3.03 -22.69
N LEU A 217 4.70 -1.79 -23.14
CA LEU A 217 3.53 -0.96 -22.84
C LEU A 217 2.43 -1.31 -23.86
N THR A 218 1.28 -1.74 -23.35
CA THR A 218 0.08 -2.00 -24.16
C THR A 218 -0.99 -0.95 -23.88
N ASP A 219 -1.99 -0.84 -24.75
CA ASP A 219 -3.15 0.02 -24.53
C ASP A 219 -3.93 -0.35 -23.25
N HIS A 220 -4.03 -1.64 -22.92
CA HIS A 220 -4.61 -2.09 -21.65
C HIS A 220 -3.76 -1.63 -20.45
N ARG A 221 -2.44 -1.73 -20.55
CA ARG A 221 -1.56 -1.31 -19.48
C ARG A 221 -1.55 0.22 -19.32
N PHE A 222 -1.72 0.96 -20.38
CA PHE A 222 -1.89 2.41 -20.35
C PHE A 222 -3.12 2.84 -19.56
N GLN A 223 -4.21 2.05 -19.57
CA GLN A 223 -5.42 2.37 -18.78
C GLN A 223 -5.14 2.45 -17.28
N MET A 224 -4.06 1.84 -16.78
CA MET A 224 -3.63 1.97 -15.39
C MET A 224 -3.28 3.42 -15.01
N ALA A 225 -3.03 4.31 -15.97
CA ALA A 225 -2.92 5.75 -15.74
C ALA A 225 -4.19 6.34 -15.08
N GLY A 226 -5.35 5.69 -15.23
CA GLY A 226 -6.57 6.03 -14.50
C GLY A 226 -6.42 6.04 -12.98
N HIS A 227 -5.38 5.40 -12.44
CA HIS A 227 -5.01 5.48 -11.02
C HIS A 227 -4.77 6.92 -10.53
N PHE A 228 -4.38 7.84 -11.40
CA PHE A 228 -4.32 9.27 -11.08
C PHE A 228 -5.67 9.82 -10.63
N LEU A 229 -6.78 9.29 -11.14
CA LEU A 229 -8.13 9.74 -10.78
C LEU A 229 -8.63 9.18 -9.45
N GLY A 230 -7.85 8.34 -8.77
CA GLY A 230 -8.16 7.81 -7.44
C GLY A 230 -8.09 8.84 -6.32
N GLY A 231 -7.50 10.02 -6.55
CA GLY A 231 -7.40 11.10 -5.57
C GLY A 231 -7.69 12.47 -6.17
N ARG A 232 -8.53 13.27 -5.51
CA ARG A 232 -9.01 14.57 -6.02
C ARG A 232 -7.95 15.63 -6.29
N TRP A 233 -6.73 15.42 -5.86
CA TRP A 233 -5.60 16.35 -6.10
C TRP A 233 -4.63 15.84 -7.17
N ARG A 234 -4.93 14.71 -7.81
CA ARG A 234 -4.03 14.08 -8.80
C ARG A 234 -4.48 14.29 -10.25
N GLU A 235 -5.66 14.86 -10.48
CA GLU A 235 -6.24 15.06 -11.82
C GLU A 235 -5.35 15.92 -12.70
N ARG A 236 -4.81 17.01 -12.15
CA ARG A 236 -3.85 17.87 -12.89
C ARG A 236 -2.55 17.13 -13.20
N GLY A 237 -2.17 16.20 -12.33
CA GLY A 237 -1.03 15.33 -12.58
C GLY A 237 -1.25 14.43 -13.81
N LEU A 238 -2.46 13.94 -14.02
CA LEU A 238 -2.81 13.18 -15.22
C LEU A 238 -2.72 14.04 -16.48
N HIS A 239 -3.26 15.26 -16.44
CA HIS A 239 -3.18 16.19 -17.55
C HIS A 239 -1.71 16.45 -17.97
N TYR A 240 -0.86 16.90 -17.04
CA TYR A 240 0.56 17.12 -17.31
C TYR A 240 1.33 15.86 -17.72
N PHE A 241 0.91 14.70 -17.23
CA PHE A 241 1.46 13.42 -17.65
C PHE A 241 1.13 13.12 -19.12
N LEU A 242 -0.14 13.32 -19.53
CA LEU A 242 -0.58 13.11 -20.91
C LEU A 242 0.07 14.12 -21.90
N GLU A 243 0.22 15.38 -21.51
CA GLU A 243 0.90 16.40 -22.33
C GLU A 243 2.31 15.96 -22.80
N THR A 244 3.00 15.15 -22.01
CA THR A 244 4.35 14.67 -22.34
C THR A 244 4.37 13.46 -23.26
N ALA A 245 3.19 12.93 -23.68
CA ALA A 245 3.10 11.63 -24.33
C ALA A 245 3.87 11.51 -25.63
N PHE A 246 3.79 12.51 -26.50
CA PHE A 246 4.48 12.49 -27.79
C PHE A 246 5.62 13.52 -27.81
N ALA A 247 6.77 13.11 -28.34
CA ALA A 247 7.86 14.05 -28.60
C ALA A 247 7.46 15.02 -29.73
N GLU A 248 7.92 16.27 -29.62
CA GLU A 248 7.60 17.29 -30.62
C GLU A 248 8.08 16.87 -32.01
N GLY A 249 7.15 16.85 -32.97
CA GLY A 249 7.40 16.45 -34.35
C GLY A 249 7.61 14.96 -34.59
N ASN A 250 7.33 14.10 -33.61
CA ASN A 250 7.46 12.65 -33.71
C ASN A 250 6.13 11.91 -33.54
N ASP A 251 6.03 10.78 -34.24
CA ASP A 251 4.92 9.81 -34.10
C ASP A 251 5.21 8.75 -33.02
N HIS A 252 6.27 8.90 -32.23
CA HIS A 252 6.66 7.99 -31.16
C HIS A 252 6.36 8.58 -29.79
N LEU A 253 6.06 7.70 -28.82
CA LEU A 253 5.94 8.11 -27.43
C LEU A 253 7.29 8.62 -26.92
N SER A 254 7.26 9.69 -26.13
CA SER A 254 8.48 10.28 -25.59
C SER A 254 9.10 9.41 -24.50
N ASP A 255 10.43 9.46 -24.37
CA ASP A 255 11.14 8.80 -23.27
C ASP A 255 10.69 9.31 -21.89
N GLN A 256 10.30 10.59 -21.81
CA GLN A 256 9.76 11.18 -20.58
C GLN A 256 8.44 10.50 -20.18
N PHE A 257 7.52 10.36 -21.12
CA PHE A 257 6.24 9.68 -20.89
C PHE A 257 6.44 8.20 -20.53
N LEU A 258 7.27 7.47 -21.29
CA LEU A 258 7.54 6.05 -21.04
C LEU A 258 8.19 5.82 -19.67
N THR A 259 9.07 6.72 -19.23
CA THR A 259 9.70 6.68 -17.91
C THR A 259 8.67 6.91 -16.80
N ALA A 260 7.84 7.93 -16.94
CA ALA A 260 6.79 8.24 -15.98
C ALA A 260 5.73 7.14 -15.93
N MET A 261 5.32 6.61 -17.09
CA MET A 261 4.40 5.46 -17.18
C MET A 261 4.97 4.22 -16.50
N GLY A 262 6.27 3.96 -16.70
CA GLY A 262 6.96 2.86 -16.03
C GLY A 262 6.90 2.97 -14.51
N ALA A 263 7.08 4.16 -13.95
CA ALA A 263 6.97 4.40 -12.51
C ALA A 263 5.56 4.10 -11.96
N GLU A 264 4.52 4.40 -12.74
CA GLU A 264 3.12 4.18 -12.33
C GLU A 264 2.68 2.71 -12.42
N VAL A 265 3.21 1.91 -13.37
CA VAL A 265 2.64 0.59 -13.69
C VAL A 265 3.52 -0.61 -13.38
N THR A 266 4.78 -0.42 -13.02
CA THR A 266 5.68 -1.56 -12.77
C THR A 266 5.64 -2.08 -11.34
N PHE A 267 5.24 -1.26 -10.39
CA PHE A 267 5.21 -1.57 -8.95
C PHE A 267 6.52 -2.19 -8.42
N GLN A 268 7.66 -1.92 -9.06
CA GLN A 268 8.95 -2.54 -8.69
C GLN A 268 9.37 -2.22 -7.25
N ALA A 269 9.05 -1.01 -6.78
CA ALA A 269 9.33 -0.60 -5.40
C ALA A 269 8.36 -1.22 -4.38
N ASN A 270 7.18 -1.66 -4.81
CA ASN A 270 6.11 -2.16 -3.94
C ASN A 270 5.42 -3.39 -4.57
N PRO A 271 6.12 -4.51 -4.78
CA PRO A 271 5.56 -5.68 -5.47
C PRO A 271 4.36 -6.28 -4.74
N LEU A 272 4.32 -6.21 -3.42
CA LEU A 272 3.16 -6.67 -2.63
C LEU A 272 1.89 -5.89 -2.95
N TYR A 273 2.00 -4.62 -3.36
CA TYR A 273 0.84 -3.85 -3.78
C TYR A 273 0.16 -4.50 -5.00
N ALA A 274 0.93 -4.82 -6.03
CA ALA A 274 0.41 -5.47 -7.21
C ALA A 274 -0.13 -6.88 -6.93
N LEU A 275 0.59 -7.66 -6.10
CA LEU A 275 0.26 -9.06 -5.84
C LEU A 275 -0.95 -9.25 -4.91
N MET A 276 -1.15 -8.33 -3.96
CA MET A 276 -2.11 -8.53 -2.88
C MET A 276 -3.29 -7.56 -2.89
N HIS A 277 -3.26 -6.52 -3.73
CA HIS A 277 -4.26 -5.46 -3.64
C HIS A 277 -5.69 -5.96 -3.80
N GLU A 278 -5.96 -6.83 -4.77
CA GLU A 278 -7.29 -7.39 -4.96
C GLU A 278 -7.71 -8.30 -3.80
N THR A 279 -6.79 -9.10 -3.28
CA THR A 279 -7.10 -10.08 -2.22
C THR A 279 -7.51 -9.47 -0.89
N ILE A 280 -7.27 -8.17 -0.68
CA ILE A 280 -7.65 -7.50 0.57
C ILE A 280 -9.12 -7.12 0.63
N TYR A 281 -9.82 -7.07 -0.50
CA TYR A 281 -11.23 -6.69 -0.58
C TYR A 281 -12.09 -7.66 -1.39
N ALA A 282 -11.52 -8.68 -2.00
CA ALA A 282 -12.22 -9.74 -2.68
C ALA A 282 -12.38 -10.95 -1.75
N ASP A 283 -13.59 -11.46 -1.62
CA ASP A 283 -13.93 -12.65 -0.85
C ASP A 283 -14.28 -13.79 -1.80
N GLY A 284 -13.40 -14.80 -1.85
CA GLY A 284 -13.55 -16.01 -2.67
C GLY A 284 -12.58 -16.12 -3.80
#